data_a5963061c930afb8f634526c5b9d7f7e
#
_entry.id   a5963061c930afb8f634526c5b9d7f7e
#
_cell.length_a   1.000
_cell.length_b   1.000
_cell.length_c   1.000
_cell.angle_alpha   90.00
_cell.angle_beta   90.00
_cell.angle_gamma   90.00
#
_symmetry.space_group_name_H-M   'P 1'
#
loop_
_entity.id
_entity.type
_entity.pdbx_description
1 polymer ?
#
loop_
_entity_poly.entity_id
_entity_poly.type
_entity_poly.pdbx_seq_one_letter_code
_entity_poly.pdbx_strand_id
1 'polypeptide(L)'
;MAKLRKTLGGTDWPVCKALMRQIETQSTVTLSRWAVDHAAREYLPLCGEAPALKAAVEGCRKHLTGQLSLKELKPLLREASAAARDTEGAVEQAAARATATACAVIQTPTNALGYLFYGAAAAAYSKAGTEDASRWDDLARAELEQALEELRAVSVPDEPNPAKINWNC
;
A
#
# COMPACT_ATOMS: atom_id res chain seq x y z
N MET A 1 10.26 -21.30 -16.23
CA MET A 1 10.22 -20.58 -14.94
C MET A 1 9.66 -19.17 -15.15
N ALA A 2 8.64 -18.82 -14.42
CA ALA A 2 8.03 -17.50 -14.52
C ALA A 2 8.95 -16.43 -13.93
N LYS A 3 9.04 -15.28 -14.61
CA LYS A 3 9.82 -14.14 -14.09
C LYS A 3 9.01 -13.40 -13.04
N LEU A 4 9.53 -13.35 -11.83
CA LEU A 4 8.92 -12.57 -10.76
C LEU A 4 8.98 -11.07 -11.06
N ARG A 5 7.88 -10.40 -10.81
CA ARG A 5 7.76 -8.95 -10.92
C ARG A 5 7.63 -8.36 -9.52
N LYS A 6 8.21 -7.19 -9.31
CA LYS A 6 8.12 -6.48 -8.02
C LYS A 6 6.69 -6.02 -7.73
N THR A 7 5.95 -5.74 -8.79
CA THR A 7 4.57 -5.25 -8.71
C THR A 7 3.70 -6.03 -9.69
N LEU A 8 2.42 -6.12 -9.36
CA LEU A 8 1.38 -6.62 -10.26
C LEU A 8 0.29 -5.57 -10.41
N GLY A 9 -0.40 -5.59 -11.54
CA GLY A 9 -1.40 -4.59 -11.89
C GLY A 9 -0.86 -3.56 -12.85
N GLY A 10 -1.73 -2.69 -13.33
CA GLY A 10 -1.37 -1.63 -14.26
C GLY A 10 -2.42 -0.54 -14.26
N THR A 11 -2.00 0.68 -14.59
CA THR A 11 -2.89 1.85 -14.62
C THR A 11 -3.97 1.76 -15.69
N ASP A 12 -3.81 0.87 -16.66
CA ASP A 12 -4.79 0.57 -17.70
C ASP A 12 -5.88 -0.42 -17.27
N TRP A 13 -5.70 -1.11 -16.14
CA TRP A 13 -6.72 -2.01 -15.61
C TRP A 13 -7.94 -1.21 -15.15
N PRO A 14 -9.17 -1.66 -15.45
CA PRO A 14 -10.38 -0.95 -15.02
C PRO A 14 -10.46 -0.70 -13.51
N VAL A 15 -10.07 -1.67 -12.69
CA VAL A 15 -10.06 -1.51 -11.23
C VAL A 15 -9.07 -0.43 -10.78
N CYS A 16 -7.92 -0.34 -11.43
CA CYS A 16 -6.92 0.70 -11.12
C CYS A 16 -7.43 2.08 -11.52
N LYS A 17 -8.11 2.21 -12.65
CA LYS A 17 -8.75 3.48 -13.04
C LYS A 17 -9.82 3.88 -12.03
N ALA A 18 -10.63 2.94 -11.56
CA ALA A 18 -11.64 3.20 -10.54
C ALA A 18 -11.00 3.61 -9.20
N LEU A 19 -9.89 2.96 -8.81
CA LEU A 19 -9.11 3.34 -7.63
C LEU A 19 -8.57 4.77 -7.75
N MET A 20 -7.98 5.11 -8.89
CA MET A 20 -7.45 6.45 -9.12
C MET A 20 -8.53 7.52 -8.96
N ARG A 21 -9.71 7.30 -9.53
CA ARG A 21 -10.85 8.22 -9.38
C ARG A 21 -11.31 8.35 -7.93
N GLN A 22 -11.40 7.23 -7.21
CA GLN A 22 -11.83 7.25 -5.81
C GLN A 22 -10.80 7.94 -4.92
N ILE A 23 -9.53 7.66 -5.14
CA ILE A 23 -8.42 8.30 -4.41
C ILE A 23 -8.45 9.81 -4.56
N GLU A 24 -8.70 10.31 -5.77
CA GLU A 24 -8.76 11.75 -6.07
C GLU A 24 -9.87 12.49 -5.31
N THR A 25 -10.86 11.78 -4.81
CA THR A 25 -11.98 12.37 -4.06
C THR A 25 -11.72 12.51 -2.56
N GLN A 26 -10.63 11.95 -2.05
CA GLN A 26 -10.41 11.85 -0.60
C GLN A 26 -9.23 12.67 -0.12
N SER A 27 -9.30 13.10 1.15
CA SER A 27 -8.20 13.81 1.78
C SER A 27 -6.99 12.90 2.01
N THR A 28 -5.81 13.51 2.12
CA THR A 28 -4.57 12.76 2.43
C THR A 28 -4.70 11.97 3.74
N VAL A 29 -5.38 12.53 4.75
CA VAL A 29 -5.60 11.84 6.04
C VAL A 29 -6.44 10.59 5.86
N THR A 30 -7.55 10.68 5.13
CA THR A 30 -8.41 9.52 4.85
C THR A 30 -7.64 8.45 4.07
N LEU A 31 -6.89 8.87 3.06
CA LEU A 31 -6.08 7.95 2.25
C LEU A 31 -5.00 7.27 3.09
N SER A 32 -4.32 8.03 3.94
CA SER A 32 -3.28 7.49 4.82
C SER A 32 -3.86 6.47 5.80
N ARG A 33 -4.98 6.80 6.43
CA ARG A 33 -5.63 5.89 7.38
C ARG A 33 -6.04 4.58 6.71
N TRP A 34 -6.69 4.68 5.57
CA TRP A 34 -7.08 3.50 4.79
C TRP A 34 -5.88 2.65 4.38
N ALA A 35 -4.85 3.27 3.81
CA ALA A 35 -3.67 2.56 3.32
C ALA A 35 -2.91 1.87 4.46
N VAL A 36 -2.70 2.56 5.57
CA VAL A 36 -1.98 2.02 6.73
C VAL A 36 -2.76 0.88 7.37
N ASP A 37 -4.06 1.03 7.56
CA ASP A 37 -4.89 -0.02 8.16
C ASP A 37 -4.97 -1.26 7.25
N HIS A 38 -5.12 -1.06 5.94
CA HIS A 38 -5.13 -2.15 4.98
C HIS A 38 -3.79 -2.89 4.97
N ALA A 39 -2.68 -2.17 4.87
CA ALA A 39 -1.35 -2.78 4.84
C ALA A 39 -1.02 -3.48 6.16
N ALA A 40 -1.39 -2.90 7.29
CA ALA A 40 -1.15 -3.50 8.60
C ALA A 40 -1.90 -4.82 8.77
N ARG A 41 -3.11 -4.91 8.22
CA ARG A 41 -3.92 -6.12 8.29
C ARG A 41 -3.49 -7.19 7.30
N GLU A 42 -3.22 -6.81 6.04
CA GLU A 42 -3.04 -7.76 4.95
C GLU A 42 -1.58 -8.03 4.59
N TYR A 43 -0.70 -7.05 4.72
CA TYR A 43 0.69 -7.15 4.23
C TYR A 43 1.72 -7.29 5.35
N LEU A 44 1.57 -6.55 6.43
CA LEU A 44 2.51 -6.61 7.54
C LEU A 44 2.70 -8.05 8.08
N PRO A 45 1.64 -8.87 8.21
CA PRO A 45 1.80 -10.26 8.64
C PRO A 45 2.63 -11.12 7.68
N LEU A 46 2.77 -10.72 6.42
CA LEU A 46 3.56 -11.44 5.41
C LEU A 46 5.04 -11.04 5.42
N CYS A 47 5.42 -10.04 6.19
CA CYS A 47 6.79 -9.51 6.20
C CYS A 47 7.77 -10.32 7.06
N GLY A 48 7.28 -11.30 7.84
CA GLY A 48 8.08 -11.97 8.85
C GLY A 48 8.39 -11.03 10.01
N GLU A 49 9.57 -11.12 10.58
CA GLU A 49 10.01 -10.15 11.58
C GLU A 49 10.41 -8.84 10.89
N ALA A 50 9.69 -7.77 11.22
CA ALA A 50 9.85 -6.49 10.54
C ALA A 50 9.68 -5.34 11.54
N PRO A 51 10.61 -5.16 12.49
CA PRO A 51 10.46 -4.15 13.54
C PRO A 51 10.38 -2.72 12.98
N ALA A 52 11.13 -2.39 11.92
CA ALA A 52 11.08 -1.07 11.32
C ALA A 52 9.73 -0.79 10.65
N LEU A 53 9.12 -1.80 10.03
CA LEU A 53 7.79 -1.66 9.42
C LEU A 53 6.70 -1.53 10.47
N LYS A 54 6.77 -2.31 11.54
CA LYS A 54 5.86 -2.19 12.68
C LYS A 54 5.94 -0.81 13.32
N ALA A 55 7.15 -0.30 13.51
CA ALA A 55 7.39 1.04 14.05
C ALA A 55 6.80 2.13 13.14
N ALA A 56 6.92 1.99 11.83
CA ALA A 56 6.35 2.95 10.87
C ALA A 56 4.83 2.94 10.91
N VAL A 57 4.20 1.77 10.96
CA VAL A 57 2.74 1.64 11.09
C VAL A 57 2.25 2.31 12.37
N GLU A 58 2.87 2.01 13.50
CA GLU A 58 2.53 2.60 14.78
C GLU A 58 2.75 4.12 14.77
N GLY A 59 3.86 4.57 14.18
CA GLY A 59 4.15 5.99 14.04
C GLY A 59 3.11 6.73 13.20
N CYS A 60 2.66 6.13 12.09
CA CYS A 60 1.58 6.68 11.27
C CYS A 60 0.29 6.83 12.06
N ARG A 61 -0.08 5.81 12.82
CA ARG A 61 -1.28 5.84 13.66
C ARG A 61 -1.20 6.94 14.72
N LYS A 62 -0.06 7.08 15.36
CA LYS A 62 0.16 8.18 16.33
C LYS A 62 0.11 9.54 15.67
N HIS A 63 0.70 9.68 14.48
CA HIS A 63 0.66 10.92 13.73
C HIS A 63 -0.78 11.31 13.37
N LEU A 64 -1.57 10.36 12.91
CA LEU A 64 -2.97 10.59 12.53
C LEU A 64 -3.88 10.96 13.71
N THR A 65 -3.47 10.63 14.94
CA THR A 65 -4.18 11.03 16.17
C THR A 65 -3.54 12.22 16.88
N GLY A 66 -2.56 12.87 16.27
CA GLY A 66 -1.90 14.05 16.82
C GLY A 66 -0.85 13.77 17.89
N GLN A 67 -0.47 12.50 18.12
CA GLN A 67 0.48 12.11 19.15
C GLN A 67 1.94 12.12 18.68
N LEU A 68 2.16 12.25 17.38
CA LEU A 68 3.49 12.26 16.78
C LEU A 68 3.52 13.30 15.67
N SER A 69 4.54 14.16 15.65
CA SER A 69 4.71 15.13 14.59
C SER A 69 5.19 14.47 13.28
N LEU A 70 4.99 15.16 12.17
CA LEU A 70 5.52 14.70 10.89
C LEU A 70 7.05 14.61 10.92
N LYS A 71 7.71 15.54 11.60
CA LYS A 71 9.16 15.55 11.77
C LYS A 71 9.65 14.29 12.48
N GLU A 72 8.92 13.85 13.48
CA GLU A 72 9.24 12.61 14.22
C GLU A 72 8.90 11.35 13.42
N LEU A 73 7.89 11.42 12.56
CA LEU A 73 7.48 10.31 11.70
C LEU A 73 8.48 10.03 10.57
N LYS A 74 9.04 11.08 9.97
CA LYS A 74 9.93 10.96 8.81
C LYS A 74 11.07 9.95 8.97
N PRO A 75 11.81 9.91 10.10
CA PRO A 75 12.86 8.89 10.27
C PRO A 75 12.31 7.47 10.25
N LEU A 76 11.14 7.24 10.82
CA LEU A 76 10.50 5.92 10.82
C LEU A 76 10.14 5.48 9.41
N LEU A 77 9.68 6.40 8.56
CA LEU A 77 9.36 6.12 7.16
C LEU A 77 10.61 5.76 6.36
N ARG A 78 11.72 6.46 6.60
CA ARG A 78 13.01 6.16 5.95
C ARG A 78 13.54 4.78 6.35
N GLU A 79 13.47 4.45 7.62
CA GLU A 79 13.91 3.16 8.14
C GLU A 79 13.06 2.01 7.57
N ALA A 80 11.74 2.22 7.47
CA ALA A 80 10.84 1.24 6.87
C ALA A 80 11.16 1.00 5.39
N SER A 81 11.41 2.06 4.65
CA SER A 81 11.78 1.97 3.23
C SER A 81 13.10 1.21 3.03
N ALA A 82 14.10 1.50 3.88
CA ALA A 82 15.37 0.81 3.83
C ALA A 82 15.22 -0.69 4.19
N ALA A 83 14.46 -1.00 5.24
CA ALA A 83 14.18 -2.37 5.64
C ALA A 83 13.47 -3.16 4.54
N ALA A 84 12.52 -2.52 3.84
CA ALA A 84 11.82 -3.15 2.73
C ALA A 84 12.76 -3.53 1.58
N ARG A 85 13.71 -2.65 1.24
CA ARG A 85 14.71 -2.95 0.20
C ARG A 85 15.59 -4.13 0.57
N ASP A 86 15.91 -4.28 1.85
CA ASP A 86 16.82 -5.30 2.35
C ASP A 86 16.12 -6.61 2.69
N THR A 87 14.80 -6.66 2.60
CA THR A 87 14.02 -7.86 2.90
C THR A 87 14.24 -8.91 1.80
N GLU A 88 14.57 -10.13 2.19
CA GLU A 88 14.71 -11.26 1.30
C GLU A 88 13.39 -12.04 1.19
N GLY A 89 13.24 -12.77 0.11
CA GLY A 89 12.01 -13.53 -0.17
C GLY A 89 11.03 -12.73 -1.02
N ALA A 90 10.42 -13.39 -2.00
CA ALA A 90 9.54 -12.70 -2.95
C ALA A 90 8.27 -12.16 -2.30
N VAL A 91 7.61 -12.95 -1.45
CA VAL A 91 6.41 -12.54 -0.71
C VAL A 91 6.77 -11.48 0.32
N GLU A 92 7.78 -11.74 1.12
CA GLU A 92 8.20 -10.88 2.23
C GLU A 92 8.63 -9.51 1.71
N GLN A 93 9.39 -9.45 0.63
CA GLN A 93 9.84 -8.19 0.05
C GLN A 93 8.69 -7.39 -0.55
N ALA A 94 7.79 -8.05 -1.29
CA ALA A 94 6.61 -7.38 -1.84
C ALA A 94 5.73 -6.81 -0.72
N ALA A 95 5.49 -7.60 0.31
CA ALA A 95 4.70 -7.18 1.48
C ALA A 95 5.36 -6.04 2.25
N ALA A 96 6.67 -6.09 2.42
CA ALA A 96 7.43 -5.04 3.09
C ALA A 96 7.38 -3.73 2.30
N ARG A 97 7.55 -3.79 0.99
CA ARG A 97 7.44 -2.61 0.12
C ARG A 97 6.03 -2.04 0.11
N ALA A 98 5.01 -2.89 0.09
CA ALA A 98 3.62 -2.46 0.20
C ALA A 98 3.38 -1.70 1.51
N THR A 99 3.83 -2.24 2.63
CA THR A 99 3.67 -1.63 3.95
C THR A 99 4.42 -0.30 4.06
N ALA A 100 5.68 -0.26 3.64
CA ALA A 100 6.47 0.99 3.67
C ALA A 100 5.85 2.07 2.78
N THR A 101 5.37 1.70 1.60
CA THR A 101 4.73 2.65 0.66
C THR A 101 3.39 3.15 1.21
N ALA A 102 2.60 2.27 1.84
CA ALA A 102 1.35 2.67 2.49
C ALA A 102 1.61 3.69 3.61
N CYS A 103 2.65 3.48 4.41
CA CYS A 103 3.05 4.42 5.46
C CYS A 103 3.49 5.79 4.89
N ALA A 104 4.00 5.82 3.68
CA ALA A 104 4.46 7.05 3.02
C ALA A 104 3.33 7.86 2.35
N VAL A 105 2.10 7.37 2.34
CA VAL A 105 0.94 8.08 1.74
C VAL A 105 0.75 9.47 2.36
N ILE A 106 0.98 9.61 3.64
CA ILE A 106 0.81 10.89 4.34
C ILE A 106 1.73 11.99 3.78
N GLN A 107 2.89 11.62 3.26
CA GLN A 107 3.81 12.58 2.62
C GLN A 107 3.59 12.68 1.11
N THR A 108 3.22 11.58 0.47
CA THR A 108 3.10 11.50 -0.98
C THR A 108 1.83 10.74 -1.35
N PRO A 109 0.70 11.45 -1.55
CA PRO A 109 -0.60 10.81 -1.76
C PRO A 109 -0.68 9.84 -2.96
N THR A 110 0.16 10.00 -3.98
CA THR A 110 0.24 9.06 -5.11
C THR A 110 0.57 7.64 -4.67
N ASN A 111 1.22 7.48 -3.52
CA ASN A 111 1.49 6.18 -2.93
C ASN A 111 0.22 5.42 -2.52
N ALA A 112 -0.93 6.10 -2.48
CA ALA A 112 -2.24 5.48 -2.26
C ALA A 112 -2.59 4.45 -3.34
N LEU A 113 -2.08 4.63 -4.56
CA LEU A 113 -2.16 3.61 -5.60
C LEU A 113 -0.93 2.70 -5.61
N GLY A 114 0.26 3.30 -5.48
CA GLY A 114 1.53 2.57 -5.59
C GLY A 114 1.70 1.42 -4.62
N TYR A 115 1.25 1.59 -3.37
CA TYR A 115 1.38 0.51 -2.38
C TYR A 115 0.57 -0.72 -2.78
N LEU A 116 -0.51 -0.53 -3.51
CA LEU A 116 -1.39 -1.61 -3.94
C LEU A 116 -0.75 -2.50 -5.01
N PHE A 117 0.12 -1.95 -5.85
CA PHE A 117 0.84 -2.75 -6.84
C PHE A 117 1.81 -3.73 -6.17
N TYR A 118 2.49 -3.29 -5.11
CA TYR A 118 3.30 -4.19 -4.28
C TYR A 118 2.43 -5.17 -3.51
N GLY A 119 1.33 -4.70 -2.95
CA GLY A 119 0.37 -5.53 -2.22
C GLY A 119 -0.27 -6.60 -3.09
N ALA A 120 -0.60 -6.25 -4.33
CA ALA A 120 -1.14 -7.21 -5.30
C ALA A 120 -0.13 -8.33 -5.59
N ALA A 121 1.15 -7.98 -5.72
CA ALA A 121 2.21 -8.98 -5.89
C ALA A 121 2.35 -9.86 -4.64
N ALA A 122 2.35 -9.27 -3.45
CA ALA A 122 2.43 -10.02 -2.19
C ALA A 122 1.27 -11.00 -2.05
N ALA A 123 0.05 -10.56 -2.32
CA ALA A 123 -1.15 -11.39 -2.25
C ALA A 123 -1.09 -12.54 -3.26
N ALA A 124 -0.73 -12.25 -4.49
CA ALA A 124 -0.65 -13.26 -5.55
C ALA A 124 0.41 -14.33 -5.25
N TYR A 125 1.61 -13.89 -4.87
CA TYR A 125 2.71 -14.82 -4.57
C TYR A 125 2.44 -15.64 -3.30
N SER A 126 1.79 -15.04 -2.31
CA SER A 126 1.42 -15.74 -1.08
C SER A 126 0.39 -16.84 -1.33
N LYS A 127 -0.58 -16.59 -2.22
CA LYS A 127 -1.70 -17.51 -2.48
C LYS A 127 -1.39 -18.54 -3.56
N ALA A 128 -0.66 -18.18 -4.61
CA ALA A 128 -0.40 -19.03 -5.76
C ALA A 128 1.03 -19.56 -5.84
N GLY A 129 1.93 -19.04 -5.00
CA GLY A 129 3.35 -19.34 -5.09
C GLY A 129 4.04 -18.54 -6.18
N THR A 130 5.34 -18.73 -6.30
CA THR A 130 6.22 -17.95 -7.18
C THR A 130 6.62 -18.68 -8.48
N GLU A 131 6.14 -19.91 -8.65
CA GLU A 131 6.51 -20.76 -9.80
C GLU A 131 5.49 -20.67 -10.95
N ASP A 132 4.20 -20.56 -10.62
CA ASP A 132 3.12 -20.58 -11.60
C ASP A 132 2.48 -19.21 -11.73
N ALA A 133 2.77 -18.54 -12.84
CA ALA A 133 2.25 -17.21 -13.14
C ALA A 133 0.78 -17.20 -13.61
N SER A 134 0.18 -18.34 -13.89
CA SER A 134 -1.14 -18.41 -14.52
C SER A 134 -2.27 -17.79 -13.68
N ARG A 135 -2.09 -17.69 -12.36
CA ARG A 135 -3.08 -17.16 -11.43
C ARG A 135 -2.75 -15.77 -10.90
N TRP A 136 -1.55 -15.25 -11.18
CA TRP A 136 -1.11 -14.00 -10.55
C TRP A 136 -2.01 -12.81 -10.88
N ASP A 137 -2.34 -12.61 -12.14
CA ASP A 137 -3.15 -11.45 -12.54
C ASP A 137 -4.57 -11.51 -11.98
N ASP A 138 -5.19 -12.69 -11.90
CA ASP A 138 -6.52 -12.84 -11.32
C ASP A 138 -6.49 -12.55 -9.81
N LEU A 139 -5.48 -13.04 -9.10
CA LEU A 139 -5.32 -12.79 -7.67
C LEU A 139 -4.99 -11.33 -7.39
N ALA A 140 -4.17 -10.71 -8.23
CA ALA A 140 -3.86 -9.29 -8.13
C ALA A 140 -5.12 -8.45 -8.35
N ARG A 141 -5.93 -8.79 -9.33
CA ARG A 141 -7.19 -8.08 -9.60
C ARG A 141 -8.16 -8.18 -8.43
N ALA A 142 -8.29 -9.37 -7.84
CA ALA A 142 -9.14 -9.57 -6.66
C ALA A 142 -8.68 -8.71 -5.48
N GLU A 143 -7.37 -8.64 -5.25
CA GLU A 143 -6.80 -7.80 -4.19
C GLU A 143 -7.10 -6.32 -4.41
N LEU A 144 -6.93 -5.84 -5.64
CA LEU A 144 -7.21 -4.45 -6.00
C LEU A 144 -8.70 -4.11 -5.87
N GLU A 145 -9.58 -5.03 -6.25
CA GLU A 145 -11.03 -4.86 -6.11
C GLU A 145 -11.43 -4.76 -4.64
N GLN A 146 -10.86 -5.60 -3.77
CA GLN A 146 -11.13 -5.55 -2.35
C GLN A 146 -10.64 -4.24 -1.73
N ALA A 147 -9.46 -3.78 -2.11
CA ALA A 147 -8.92 -2.51 -1.66
C ALA A 147 -9.83 -1.33 -2.05
N LEU A 148 -10.38 -1.37 -3.26
CA LEU A 148 -11.33 -0.35 -3.73
C LEU A 148 -12.62 -0.35 -2.90
N GLU A 149 -13.18 -1.53 -2.60
CA GLU A 149 -14.37 -1.63 -1.75
C GLU A 149 -14.12 -1.06 -0.36
N GLU A 150 -12.97 -1.37 0.22
CA GLU A 150 -12.58 -0.82 1.53
C GLU A 150 -12.42 0.69 1.51
N LEU A 151 -11.81 1.23 0.44
CA LEU A 151 -11.69 2.69 0.28
C LEU A 151 -13.07 3.33 0.16
N ARG A 152 -13.96 2.78 -0.64
CA ARG A 152 -15.33 3.29 -0.77
C ARG A 152 -16.06 3.29 0.57
N ALA A 153 -15.86 2.26 1.39
CA ALA A 153 -16.50 2.14 2.69
C ALA A 153 -16.06 3.22 3.68
N VAL A 154 -14.83 3.72 3.58
CA VAL A 154 -14.29 4.75 4.48
C VAL A 154 -14.27 6.14 3.84
N SER A 155 -14.69 6.27 2.60
CA SER A 155 -14.71 7.53 1.88
C SER A 155 -15.68 8.53 2.49
N VAL A 156 -15.24 9.78 2.55
CA VAL A 156 -16.05 10.90 3.03
C VAL A 156 -16.78 11.50 1.83
N PRO A 157 -18.13 11.53 1.83
CA PRO A 157 -18.89 12.18 0.75
C PRO A 157 -18.58 13.69 0.70
N ASP A 158 -18.41 14.20 -0.52
CA ASP A 158 -18.20 15.64 -0.72
C ASP A 158 -17.04 16.21 0.09
N GLU A 159 -15.93 15.49 0.16
CA GLU A 159 -14.72 15.93 0.86
C GLU A 159 -14.27 17.31 0.34
N PRO A 160 -14.24 18.37 1.18
CA PRO A 160 -13.88 19.70 0.70
C PRO A 160 -12.40 19.89 0.38
N ASN A 161 -11.53 19.03 0.90
CA ASN A 161 -10.08 19.13 0.72
C ASN A 161 -9.48 17.82 0.19
N PRO A 162 -9.84 17.40 -1.03
CA PRO A 162 -9.25 16.19 -1.58
C PRO A 162 -7.75 16.36 -1.80
N ALA A 163 -7.01 15.28 -1.69
CA ALA A 163 -5.58 15.27 -1.94
C ALA A 163 -5.30 15.72 -3.38
N LYS A 164 -4.28 16.56 -3.54
CA LYS A 164 -3.81 16.98 -4.87
C LYS A 164 -2.88 15.91 -5.39
N ILE A 165 -3.32 15.20 -6.42
CA ILE A 165 -2.58 14.07 -6.96
C ILE A 165 -2.27 14.31 -8.43
N ASN A 166 -1.02 14.04 -8.79
CA ASN A 166 -0.57 14.06 -10.17
C ASN A 166 -0.13 12.63 -10.54
N TRP A 167 -0.89 12.00 -11.40
CA TRP A 167 -0.60 10.66 -11.86
C TRP A 167 0.45 10.69 -12.98
N ASN A 168 1.71 10.93 -12.62
CA ASN A 168 2.84 10.88 -13.55
C ASN A 168 3.35 9.44 -13.70
N CYS A 169 2.54 8.58 -14.27
CA CYS A 169 2.91 7.18 -14.44
C CYS A 169 2.76 6.70 -15.87
#